data_9f77ef2775bb999627624010c0eb3f35
#
_entry.id   9f77ef2775bb999627624010c0eb3f35
#
_cell.length_a   1.000
_cell.length_b   1.000
_cell.length_c   1.000
_cell.angle_alpha   90.00
_cell.angle_beta   90.00
_cell.angle_gamma   90.00
#
_symmetry.space_group_name_H-M   'P 1'
#
loop_
_entity.id
_entity.type
_entity.pdbx_description
1 polymer ?
#
loop_
_entity_poly.entity_id
_entity_poly.type
_entity_poly.pdbx_seq_one_letter_code
_entity_poly.pdbx_strand_id
1 'polypeptide(L)'
;MKRYLIVFFIVFNIAALSQNRFHVNAATTLLGFPSLGYETQINKHLSFHIDAIGSAFNSYNDKPLRFLIVTPEMRYYPKNDHKGFFVGAHLGGSTFKLQKYGYEDSNYYQKGYNYMAGASIGYVYFVSEKIALEAFVGGGTVQSFYKGYDATTGERYDGAEKFNKSGEWLPYRGGISVILHL
;
A
#
# COMPACT_ATOMS: atom_id res chain seq x y z
N MET A 1 25.10 10.07 -16.14
CA MET A 1 23.81 10.60 -16.64
C MET A 1 23.25 9.80 -17.83
N LYS A 2 23.98 9.51 -18.91
CA LYS A 2 23.45 8.80 -20.10
C LYS A 2 22.87 7.41 -19.82
N ARG A 3 23.42 6.63 -18.87
CA ARG A 3 22.93 5.27 -18.52
C ARG A 3 21.56 5.29 -17.83
N TYR A 4 21.26 6.26 -16.99
CA TYR A 4 19.96 6.40 -16.33
C TYR A 4 18.87 6.88 -17.30
N LEU A 5 19.25 7.69 -18.32
CA LEU A 5 18.33 8.13 -19.37
C LEU A 5 17.87 6.93 -20.24
N ILE A 6 18.77 6.00 -20.54
CA ILE A 6 18.47 4.79 -21.33
C ILE A 6 17.49 3.88 -20.55
N VAL A 7 17.73 3.66 -19.26
CA VAL A 7 16.83 2.87 -18.41
C VAL A 7 15.45 3.53 -18.32
N PHE A 8 15.39 4.84 -18.13
CA PHE A 8 14.14 5.60 -18.12
C PHE A 8 13.38 5.48 -19.45
N PHE A 9 14.06 5.59 -20.60
CA PHE A 9 13.45 5.44 -21.91
C PHE A 9 12.97 4.01 -22.18
N ILE A 10 13.68 2.97 -21.74
CA ILE A 10 13.25 1.56 -21.87
C ILE A 10 11.99 1.32 -21.04
N VAL A 11 11.96 1.77 -19.79
CA VAL A 11 10.78 1.63 -18.90
C VAL A 11 9.57 2.38 -19.47
N PHE A 12 9.78 3.56 -20.03
CA PHE A 12 8.69 4.37 -20.61
C PHE A 12 8.09 3.74 -21.89
N ASN A 13 8.92 3.09 -22.72
CA ASN A 13 8.42 2.43 -23.94
C ASN A 13 7.65 1.12 -23.63
N ILE A 14 8.01 0.39 -22.59
CA ILE A 14 7.27 -0.80 -22.14
C ILE A 14 5.87 -0.41 -21.67
N ALA A 15 5.73 0.72 -20.97
CA ALA A 15 4.45 1.24 -20.51
C ALA A 15 3.51 1.69 -21.65
N ALA A 16 4.06 2.16 -22.77
CA ALA A 16 3.28 2.67 -23.91
C ALA A 16 2.62 1.58 -24.77
N LEU A 17 3.10 0.32 -24.72
CA LEU A 17 2.57 -0.82 -25.46
C LEU A 17 1.72 -1.77 -24.60
N SER A 18 1.54 -1.45 -23.32
CA SER A 18 0.90 -2.29 -22.31
C SER A 18 -0.53 -1.81 -22.05
N GLN A 19 -1.43 -2.75 -21.77
CA GLN A 19 -2.74 -2.40 -21.23
C GLN A 19 -2.57 -1.91 -19.80
N ASN A 20 -2.85 -0.64 -19.59
CA ASN A 20 -2.72 0.02 -18.32
C ASN A 20 -4.06 0.07 -17.59
N ARG A 21 -4.01 0.01 -16.26
CA ARG A 21 -5.19 -0.02 -15.40
C ARG A 21 -5.01 0.90 -14.22
N PHE A 22 -6.05 1.65 -13.88
CA PHE A 22 -6.13 2.36 -12.61
C PHE A 22 -7.01 1.59 -11.63
N HIS A 23 -6.58 1.53 -10.40
CA HIS A 23 -7.27 0.87 -9.28
C HIS A 23 -7.66 1.89 -8.23
N VAL A 24 -8.90 1.84 -7.77
CA VAL A 24 -9.38 2.58 -6.60
C VAL A 24 -9.94 1.56 -5.63
N ASN A 25 -9.33 1.42 -4.46
CA ASN A 25 -9.87 0.54 -3.43
C ASN A 25 -11.09 1.20 -2.79
N ALA A 26 -12.28 0.75 -3.19
CA ALA A 26 -13.55 1.30 -2.74
C ALA A 26 -13.75 1.08 -1.24
N ALA A 27 -13.36 -0.09 -0.70
CA ALA A 27 -13.53 -0.40 0.71
C ALA A 27 -12.77 0.56 1.61
N THR A 28 -11.47 0.80 1.33
CA THR A 28 -10.66 1.74 2.13
C THR A 28 -11.05 3.19 1.91
N THR A 29 -11.42 3.55 0.68
CA THR A 29 -11.86 4.92 0.36
C THR A 29 -13.17 5.28 1.07
N LEU A 30 -14.14 4.36 1.15
CA LEU A 30 -15.38 4.54 1.91
C LEU A 30 -15.15 4.67 3.42
N LEU A 31 -14.09 4.05 3.94
CA LEU A 31 -13.66 4.21 5.33
C LEU A 31 -12.88 5.52 5.57
N GLY A 32 -12.73 6.38 4.55
CA GLY A 32 -12.00 7.64 4.65
C GLY A 32 -10.50 7.54 4.33
N PHE A 33 -10.01 6.39 3.89
CA PHE A 33 -8.61 6.18 3.51
C PHE A 33 -8.48 6.06 1.98
N PRO A 34 -8.31 7.16 1.25
CA PRO A 34 -8.17 7.11 -0.19
C PRO A 34 -7.00 6.22 -0.60
N SER A 35 -7.26 5.37 -1.59
CA SER A 35 -6.27 4.46 -2.15
C SER A 35 -6.33 4.52 -3.66
N LEU A 36 -5.17 4.68 -4.29
CA LEU A 36 -5.00 4.74 -5.72
C LEU A 36 -3.89 3.78 -6.14
N GLY A 37 -4.17 2.97 -7.14
CA GLY A 37 -3.22 2.02 -7.72
C GLY A 37 -3.09 2.18 -9.23
N TYR A 38 -1.96 1.73 -9.74
CA TYR A 38 -1.66 1.64 -11.15
C TYR A 38 -1.06 0.28 -11.46
N GLU A 39 -1.59 -0.40 -12.47
CA GLU A 39 -1.10 -1.69 -12.93
C GLU A 39 -0.76 -1.61 -14.41
N THR A 40 0.39 -2.17 -14.78
CA THR A 40 0.86 -2.32 -16.15
C THR A 40 1.18 -3.78 -16.45
N GLN A 41 0.70 -4.28 -17.57
CA GLN A 41 0.97 -5.66 -17.98
C GLN A 41 2.39 -5.76 -18.54
N ILE A 42 3.16 -6.74 -18.07
CA ILE A 42 4.51 -7.04 -18.57
C ILE A 42 4.41 -8.09 -19.67
N ASN A 43 3.59 -9.09 -19.48
CA ASN A 43 3.30 -10.14 -20.47
C ASN A 43 1.92 -10.76 -20.18
N LYS A 44 1.56 -11.83 -20.87
CA LYS A 44 0.24 -12.48 -20.76
C LYS A 44 -0.13 -12.97 -19.35
N HIS A 45 0.87 -13.20 -18.50
CA HIS A 45 0.68 -13.75 -17.16
C HIS A 45 1.18 -12.83 -16.04
N LEU A 46 2.07 -11.88 -16.35
CA LEU A 46 2.70 -11.03 -15.35
C LEU A 46 2.30 -9.58 -15.51
N SER A 47 2.00 -8.94 -14.41
CA SER A 47 1.86 -7.50 -14.31
C SER A 47 2.66 -6.92 -13.16
N PHE A 48 2.98 -5.65 -13.27
CA PHE A 48 3.49 -4.84 -12.18
C PHE A 48 2.39 -3.90 -11.71
N HIS A 49 2.10 -3.96 -10.43
CA HIS A 49 1.13 -3.11 -9.77
C HIS A 49 1.85 -2.27 -8.70
N ILE A 50 1.43 -1.03 -8.54
CA ILE A 50 1.86 -0.17 -7.44
C ILE A 50 0.62 0.53 -6.88
N ASP A 51 0.42 0.48 -5.58
CA ASP A 51 -0.65 1.21 -4.92
C ASP A 51 -0.12 2.11 -3.80
N ALA A 52 -0.86 3.17 -3.56
CA ALA A 52 -0.65 4.07 -2.45
C ALA A 52 -1.98 4.27 -1.70
N ILE A 53 -1.94 4.14 -0.38
CA ILE A 53 -3.06 4.43 0.51
C ILE A 53 -2.60 5.39 1.59
N GLY A 54 -3.43 6.35 1.95
CA GLY A 54 -3.06 7.35 2.93
C GLY A 54 -4.18 7.91 3.77
N SER A 55 -3.78 8.56 4.85
CA SER A 55 -4.62 9.36 5.73
C SER A 55 -3.87 10.62 6.12
N ALA A 56 -4.57 11.76 6.10
CA ALA A 56 -4.01 13.06 6.46
C ALA A 56 -4.77 13.74 7.62
N PHE A 57 -5.71 13.04 8.26
CA PHE A 57 -6.59 13.59 9.29
C PHE A 57 -6.27 13.06 10.70
N ASN A 58 -6.98 13.56 11.69
CA ASN A 58 -6.98 13.01 13.04
C ASN A 58 -8.15 12.05 13.21
N SER A 59 -8.06 11.11 14.15
CA SER A 59 -9.16 10.24 14.53
C SER A 59 -10.29 11.04 15.19
N TYR A 60 -11.43 10.40 15.43
CA TYR A 60 -12.59 11.01 16.11
C TYR A 60 -12.28 11.53 17.54
N ASN A 61 -11.22 11.03 18.19
CA ASN A 61 -10.72 11.50 19.49
C ASN A 61 -9.67 12.61 19.35
N ASP A 62 -9.57 13.28 18.20
CA ASP A 62 -8.57 14.30 17.86
C ASP A 62 -7.12 13.84 17.97
N LYS A 63 -6.89 12.53 17.95
CA LYS A 63 -5.56 11.95 17.95
C LYS A 63 -5.05 11.77 16.51
N PRO A 64 -3.74 11.92 16.26
CA PRO A 64 -3.21 11.80 14.90
C PRO A 64 -3.48 10.41 14.33
N LEU A 65 -4.01 10.38 13.09
CA LEU A 65 -4.21 9.19 12.28
C LEU A 65 -3.70 9.49 10.86
N ARG A 66 -2.39 9.71 10.75
CA ARG A 66 -1.75 10.11 9.51
C ARG A 66 -0.77 9.06 9.07
N PHE A 67 -0.92 8.59 7.85
CA PHE A 67 -0.01 7.62 7.26
C PHE A 67 -0.02 7.71 5.74
N LEU A 68 1.06 7.23 5.15
CA LEU A 68 1.16 6.93 3.73
C LEU A 68 1.85 5.59 3.58
N ILE A 69 1.21 4.67 2.88
CA ILE A 69 1.74 3.34 2.56
C ILE A 69 1.86 3.26 1.05
N VAL A 70 3.00 2.79 0.55
CA VAL A 70 3.23 2.53 -0.87
C VAL A 70 3.70 1.09 -1.04
N THR A 71 3.06 0.36 -1.95
CA THR A 71 3.26 -1.07 -2.13
C THR A 71 3.43 -1.44 -3.61
N PRO A 72 4.66 -1.53 -4.13
CA PRO A 72 4.94 -2.20 -5.39
C PRO A 72 4.75 -3.72 -5.27
N GLU A 73 4.12 -4.32 -6.28
CA GLU A 73 3.73 -5.71 -6.32
C GLU A 73 3.91 -6.32 -7.72
N MET A 74 4.47 -7.49 -7.79
CA MET A 74 4.45 -8.33 -8.98
C MET A 74 3.31 -9.33 -8.87
N ARG A 75 2.42 -9.36 -9.87
CA ARG A 75 1.25 -10.24 -9.92
C ARG A 75 1.39 -11.27 -11.01
N TYR A 76 1.04 -12.50 -10.69
CA TYR A 76 0.95 -13.61 -11.64
C TYR A 76 -0.50 -14.06 -11.81
N TYR A 77 -0.95 -14.05 -13.05
CA TYR A 77 -2.27 -14.51 -13.49
C TYR A 77 -2.13 -15.84 -14.22
N PRO A 78 -2.70 -16.94 -13.70
CA PRO A 78 -2.67 -18.23 -14.41
C PRO A 78 -3.35 -18.20 -15.78
N LYS A 79 -4.35 -17.31 -15.95
CA LYS A 79 -5.03 -17.07 -17.23
C LYS A 79 -4.35 -15.94 -18.02
N ASN A 80 -4.34 -16.06 -19.35
CA ASN A 80 -3.59 -15.18 -20.26
C ASN A 80 -4.12 -13.74 -20.38
N ASP A 81 -5.26 -13.43 -19.84
CA ASP A 81 -5.97 -12.16 -20.07
C ASP A 81 -6.05 -11.25 -18.83
N HIS A 82 -5.24 -11.55 -17.81
CA HIS A 82 -5.25 -10.85 -16.51
C HIS A 82 -6.64 -10.77 -15.88
N LYS A 83 -7.44 -11.84 -16.05
CA LYS A 83 -8.76 -12.05 -15.45
C LYS A 83 -8.73 -13.20 -14.48
N GLY A 84 -9.64 -13.18 -13.51
CA GLY A 84 -9.79 -14.24 -12.56
C GLY A 84 -8.78 -14.18 -11.45
N PHE A 85 -8.32 -15.32 -11.01
CA PHE A 85 -7.42 -15.48 -9.87
C PHE A 85 -6.02 -14.95 -10.18
N PHE A 86 -5.40 -14.32 -9.18
CA PHE A 86 -3.99 -13.94 -9.20
C PHE A 86 -3.31 -14.21 -7.85
N VAL A 87 -2.01 -14.35 -7.89
CA VAL A 87 -1.12 -14.32 -6.74
C VAL A 87 -0.11 -13.19 -6.93
N GLY A 88 0.21 -12.49 -5.86
CA GLY A 88 1.16 -11.39 -5.88
C GLY A 88 2.26 -11.55 -4.84
N ALA A 89 3.43 -11.03 -5.16
CA ALA A 89 4.52 -10.83 -4.20
C ALA A 89 4.84 -9.34 -4.16
N HIS A 90 4.92 -8.77 -2.96
CA HIS A 90 5.08 -7.34 -2.79
C HIS A 90 6.13 -6.98 -1.75
N LEU A 91 6.69 -5.80 -1.97
CA LEU A 91 7.42 -5.05 -0.98
C LEU A 91 6.60 -3.81 -0.65
N GLY A 92 6.88 -3.18 0.48
CA GLY A 92 6.20 -1.95 0.84
C GLY A 92 7.00 -1.11 1.80
N GLY A 93 6.62 0.14 1.87
CA GLY A 93 7.11 1.07 2.86
C GLY A 93 6.01 2.01 3.32
N SER A 94 6.06 2.42 4.57
CA SER A 94 5.17 3.44 5.05
C SER A 94 5.84 4.43 5.98
N THR A 95 5.24 5.62 6.06
CA THR A 95 5.47 6.57 7.13
C THR A 95 4.18 6.74 7.91
N PHE A 96 4.28 6.94 9.21
CA PHE A 96 3.10 7.10 10.04
C PHE A 96 3.31 8.05 11.22
N LYS A 97 2.21 8.69 11.62
CA LYS A 97 2.01 9.39 12.88
C LYS A 97 0.63 9.00 13.39
N LEU A 98 0.57 8.11 14.37
CA LEU A 98 -0.69 7.56 14.87
C LEU A 98 -0.60 7.24 16.36
N GLN A 99 -1.76 7.16 17.00
CA GLN A 99 -1.88 6.60 18.33
C GLN A 99 -2.08 5.09 18.21
N LYS A 100 -1.18 4.31 18.83
CA LYS A 100 -1.29 2.85 18.85
C LYS A 100 -2.43 2.41 19.77
N TYR A 101 -2.98 1.24 19.47
CA TYR A 101 -3.87 0.52 20.36
C TYR A 101 -3.25 0.35 21.75
N GLY A 102 -4.04 0.55 22.81
CA GLY A 102 -3.59 0.52 24.19
C GLY A 102 -3.05 1.86 24.73
N TYR A 103 -3.11 2.94 23.92
CA TYR A 103 -2.75 4.30 24.33
C TYR A 103 -3.93 5.27 24.24
N GLU A 104 -5.18 4.76 24.09
CA GLU A 104 -6.39 5.55 23.83
C GLU A 104 -6.68 6.56 24.93
N ASP A 105 -6.41 6.19 26.18
CA ASP A 105 -6.62 7.04 27.38
C ASP A 105 -5.42 7.97 27.68
N SER A 106 -4.46 8.05 26.77
CA SER A 106 -3.26 8.88 26.92
C SER A 106 -3.16 9.96 25.84
N ASN A 107 -2.27 10.93 26.06
CA ASN A 107 -1.87 11.90 25.05
C ASN A 107 -0.69 11.42 24.18
N TYR A 108 -0.31 10.15 24.28
CA TYR A 108 0.83 9.62 23.55
C TYR A 108 0.48 9.21 22.13
N TYR A 109 1.40 9.48 21.20
CA TYR A 109 1.35 9.00 19.83
C TYR A 109 2.71 8.52 19.37
N GLN A 110 2.73 7.71 18.32
CA GLN A 110 3.94 7.17 17.74
C GLN A 110 4.13 7.75 16.33
N LYS A 111 5.37 8.07 16.00
CA LYS A 111 5.79 8.52 14.68
C LYS A 111 6.97 7.70 14.20
N GLY A 112 6.88 7.20 12.98
CA GLY A 112 7.92 6.34 12.44
C GLY A 112 7.70 5.98 11.00
N TYR A 113 8.39 4.91 10.61
CA TYR A 113 8.29 4.29 9.31
C TYR A 113 8.39 2.77 9.46
N ASN A 114 7.93 2.05 8.44
CA ASN A 114 8.13 0.61 8.37
C ASN A 114 8.48 0.16 6.95
N TYR A 115 9.03 -1.05 6.89
CA TYR A 115 9.20 -1.84 5.68
C TYR A 115 8.35 -3.09 5.77
N MET A 116 7.81 -3.51 4.63
CA MET A 116 6.94 -4.66 4.51
C MET A 116 7.38 -5.54 3.35
N ALA A 117 7.24 -6.85 3.53
CA ALA A 117 7.42 -7.83 2.48
C ALA A 117 6.40 -8.94 2.65
N GLY A 118 5.72 -9.34 1.58
CA GLY A 118 4.66 -10.32 1.69
C GLY A 118 4.09 -10.78 0.37
N ALA A 119 2.92 -11.41 0.48
CA ALA A 119 2.18 -11.94 -0.64
C ALA A 119 0.71 -11.55 -0.58
N SER A 120 0.06 -11.59 -1.70
CA SER A 120 -1.37 -11.36 -1.85
C SER A 120 -2.00 -12.42 -2.76
N ILE A 121 -3.29 -12.61 -2.59
CA ILE A 121 -4.14 -13.36 -3.49
C ILE A 121 -5.38 -12.52 -3.79
N GLY A 122 -5.92 -12.68 -4.98
CA GLY A 122 -7.15 -11.97 -5.33
C GLY A 122 -7.80 -12.53 -6.60
N TYR A 123 -8.92 -11.92 -6.92
CA TYR A 123 -9.72 -12.28 -8.07
C TYR A 123 -10.23 -11.03 -8.78
N VAL A 124 -10.01 -10.96 -10.10
CA VAL A 124 -10.46 -9.87 -10.96
C VAL A 124 -11.65 -10.34 -11.79
N TYR A 125 -12.79 -9.65 -11.66
CA TYR A 125 -14.01 -9.88 -12.41
C TYR A 125 -14.30 -8.69 -13.34
N PHE A 126 -14.39 -8.93 -14.62
CA PHE A 126 -14.70 -7.91 -15.63
C PHE A 126 -16.21 -7.68 -15.70
N VAL A 127 -16.64 -6.47 -15.39
CA VAL A 127 -18.03 -6.02 -15.52
C VAL A 127 -18.30 -5.56 -16.96
N SER A 128 -17.31 -4.90 -17.56
CA SER A 128 -17.33 -4.44 -18.96
C SER A 128 -15.90 -4.41 -19.52
N GLU A 129 -15.75 -4.01 -20.78
CA GLU A 129 -14.42 -3.81 -21.39
C GLU A 129 -13.57 -2.77 -20.66
N LYS A 130 -14.21 -1.76 -20.06
CA LYS A 130 -13.52 -0.64 -19.38
C LYS A 130 -13.50 -0.74 -17.86
N ILE A 131 -14.32 -1.61 -17.26
CA ILE A 131 -14.49 -1.68 -15.81
C ILE A 131 -14.37 -3.11 -15.32
N ALA A 132 -13.53 -3.33 -14.32
CA ALA A 132 -13.48 -4.56 -13.59
C ALA A 132 -13.56 -4.30 -12.07
N LEU A 133 -13.92 -5.34 -11.32
CA LEU A 133 -13.89 -5.39 -9.86
C LEU A 133 -12.81 -6.37 -9.43
N GLU A 134 -12.06 -6.00 -8.40
CA GLU A 134 -11.07 -6.85 -7.78
C GLU A 134 -11.40 -7.05 -6.31
N ALA A 135 -11.38 -8.29 -5.85
CA ALA A 135 -11.35 -8.61 -4.44
C ALA A 135 -9.99 -9.23 -4.11
N PHE A 136 -9.32 -8.74 -3.08
CA PHE A 136 -8.00 -9.23 -2.71
C PHE A 136 -7.74 -9.16 -1.22
N VAL A 137 -6.79 -9.98 -0.77
CA VAL A 137 -6.25 -9.99 0.58
C VAL A 137 -4.75 -10.30 0.51
N GLY A 138 -3.99 -9.68 1.39
CA GLY A 138 -2.55 -9.86 1.47
C GLY A 138 -1.98 -9.52 2.83
N GLY A 139 -0.78 -9.99 3.07
CA GLY A 139 -0.06 -9.77 4.31
C GLY A 139 1.36 -10.28 4.23
N GLY A 140 2.06 -10.15 5.32
CA GLY A 140 3.46 -10.57 5.40
C GLY A 140 4.16 -10.02 6.62
N THR A 141 5.47 -9.91 6.54
CA THR A 141 6.29 -9.36 7.63
C THR A 141 6.32 -7.84 7.55
N VAL A 142 6.21 -7.21 8.71
CA VAL A 142 6.30 -5.76 8.89
C VAL A 142 7.40 -5.47 9.91
N GLN A 143 8.39 -4.69 9.51
CA GLN A 143 9.46 -4.21 10.40
C GLN A 143 9.29 -2.71 10.59
N SER A 144 8.95 -2.29 11.81
CA SER A 144 8.69 -0.90 12.17
C SER A 144 9.83 -0.30 12.99
N PHE A 145 10.07 1.00 12.76
CA PHE A 145 10.98 1.85 13.50
C PHE A 145 10.27 3.13 13.88
N TYR A 146 10.12 3.40 15.17
CA TYR A 146 9.30 4.51 15.64
C TYR A 146 9.82 5.13 16.94
N LYS A 147 9.30 6.31 17.23
CA LYS A 147 9.50 7.05 18.48
C LYS A 147 8.13 7.43 19.04
N GLY A 148 8.01 7.43 20.36
CA GLY A 148 6.82 7.87 21.06
C GLY A 148 6.94 9.32 21.52
N TYR A 149 5.86 10.09 21.38
CA TYR A 149 5.78 11.49 21.74
C TYR A 149 4.52 11.78 22.55
N ASP A 150 4.60 12.73 23.47
CA ASP A 150 3.44 13.33 24.12
C ASP A 150 2.87 14.43 23.21
N ALA A 151 1.55 14.38 22.93
CA ALA A 151 0.89 15.34 22.07
C ALA A 151 0.74 16.73 22.72
N THR A 152 0.79 16.82 24.04
CA THR A 152 0.62 18.07 24.79
C THR A 152 1.95 18.83 24.85
N THR A 153 3.04 18.15 25.19
CA THR A 153 4.35 18.79 25.33
C THR A 153 5.19 18.75 24.06
N GLY A 154 4.89 17.81 23.15
CA GLY A 154 5.71 17.54 21.98
C GLY A 154 7.00 16.79 22.28
N GLU A 155 7.25 16.47 23.55
CA GLU A 155 8.45 15.79 23.99
C GLU A 155 8.37 14.28 23.76
N ARG A 156 9.54 13.66 23.65
CA ARG A 156 9.65 12.21 23.51
C ARG A 156 9.51 11.55 24.87
N TYR A 157 8.52 10.67 25.06
CA TYR A 157 8.28 9.97 26.32
C TYR A 157 9.09 8.66 26.46
N ASP A 158 9.51 8.05 25.33
CA ASP A 158 10.19 6.75 25.28
C ASP A 158 11.75 6.86 25.22
N GLY A 159 12.30 7.84 25.83
CA GLY A 159 13.61 8.45 25.68
C GLY A 159 14.88 7.59 25.69
N ALA A 160 14.83 6.29 25.96
CA ALA A 160 16.04 5.49 26.19
C ALA A 160 16.75 5.02 24.90
N GLU A 161 16.03 4.72 23.84
CA GLU A 161 16.56 4.15 22.59
C GLU A 161 16.47 5.14 21.44
N LYS A 162 17.39 5.03 20.48
CA LYS A 162 17.33 5.86 19.27
C LYS A 162 16.03 5.64 18.51
N PHE A 163 15.56 4.37 18.42
CA PHE A 163 14.26 3.97 17.89
C PHE A 163 13.77 2.72 18.61
N ASN A 164 12.46 2.66 18.84
CA ASN A 164 11.79 1.40 19.14
C ASN A 164 11.64 0.59 17.85
N LYS A 165 11.70 -0.73 17.97
CA LYS A 165 11.56 -1.67 16.85
C LYS A 165 10.46 -2.67 17.14
N SER A 166 9.69 -3.03 16.12
CA SER A 166 8.81 -4.20 16.18
C SER A 166 8.88 -4.95 14.85
N GLY A 167 8.82 -6.26 14.92
CA GLY A 167 8.74 -7.14 13.76
C GLY A 167 7.56 -8.09 13.96
N GLU A 168 6.57 -8.01 13.07
CA GLU A 168 5.31 -8.74 13.17
C GLU A 168 4.93 -9.32 11.83
N TRP A 169 4.13 -10.40 11.84
CA TRP A 169 3.45 -10.90 10.67
C TRP A 169 1.99 -10.47 10.74
N LEU A 170 1.52 -9.74 9.76
CA LEU A 170 0.20 -9.11 9.78
C LEU A 170 -0.51 -9.27 8.42
N PRO A 171 -1.84 -9.42 8.40
CA PRO A 171 -2.67 -9.16 7.23
C PRO A 171 -2.92 -7.65 7.13
N TYR A 172 -2.11 -6.95 6.34
CA TYR A 172 -2.12 -5.47 6.33
C TYR A 172 -2.70 -4.86 5.07
N ARG A 173 -3.14 -5.67 4.11
CA ARG A 173 -3.78 -5.16 2.89
C ARG A 173 -4.92 -6.05 2.44
N GLY A 174 -5.92 -5.44 1.84
CA GLY A 174 -7.09 -6.11 1.31
C GLY A 174 -8.19 -5.12 0.97
N GLY A 175 -9.21 -5.62 0.29
CA GLY A 175 -10.36 -4.82 -0.06
C GLY A 175 -11.03 -5.23 -1.35
N ILE A 176 -11.91 -4.34 -1.78
CA ILE A 176 -12.60 -4.41 -3.07
C ILE A 176 -12.20 -3.17 -3.85
N SER A 177 -11.57 -3.36 -5.00
CA SER A 177 -11.15 -2.27 -5.90
C SER A 177 -12.01 -2.22 -7.14
N VAL A 178 -12.28 -1.01 -7.60
CA VAL A 178 -12.75 -0.72 -8.95
C VAL A 178 -11.54 -0.48 -9.83
N ILE A 179 -11.48 -1.19 -10.95
CA ILE A 179 -10.41 -1.10 -11.94
C ILE A 179 -10.95 -0.42 -13.19
N LEU A 180 -10.22 0.59 -13.65
CA LEU A 180 -10.49 1.28 -14.93
C LEU A 180 -9.41 0.92 -15.93
N HIS A 181 -9.81 0.39 -17.08
CA HIS A 181 -8.93 0.08 -18.21
C HIS A 181 -8.76 1.32 -19.09
N LEU A 182 -7.50 1.62 -19.44
CA LEU A 182 -7.13 2.72 -20.32
C LEU A 182 -7.08 2.29 -21.77
#